data_7b6d484119d7b2553816ca350f5adeb8
#
_entry.id   7b6d484119d7b2553816ca350f5adeb8
#
_cell.length_a   1.000
_cell.length_b   1.000
_cell.length_c   1.000
_cell.angle_alpha   90.00
_cell.angle_beta   90.00
_cell.angle_gamma   90.00
#
_symmetry.space_group_name_H-M   'P 1'
#
loop_
_entity.id
_entity.type
_entity.pdbx_description
1 polymer ?
#
loop_
_entity_poly.entity_id
_entity_poly.type
_entity_poly.pdbx_seq_one_letter_code
_entity_poly.pdbx_strand_id
1 'polypeptide(L)'
;MKKSLLLLMLLCPVIAAAQIPDAVVTLSVGQMRAEPDYESPLETQILMGTPVQVIDSVSYWRKIIAPDYTAWINVLGLAPMPEGYIAAPKFICTADYSHVLDRPSKSAGRLSDLVMGDLLRDAGQRKSGFQKVLLPDGREGWAARKDLMDFSIWAKTRKPTAENIISTAKLFTGVPYLWGGNSVKGFDCSGLVKLAYFMNGVILPRNSYQMVRLGIDLDVSHVLEGDFSTLREGDLLFFGNKETGRVSHVALYIGGGRILHASQVVRNNALTGNGPDAYENAWRLLYGRRILGTPDAVPITDSPFYFVQE
;
A
#
# COMPACT_ATOMS: atom_id res chain seq x y z
N MET A 1 -60.87 8.70 -18.34
CA MET A 1 -59.73 9.63 -18.37
C MET A 1 -58.85 9.30 -17.18
N LYS A 2 -57.76 8.52 -17.39
CA LYS A 2 -56.79 8.17 -16.34
C LYS A 2 -55.65 9.21 -16.37
N LYS A 3 -55.51 9.99 -15.31
CA LYS A 3 -54.40 10.94 -15.16
C LYS A 3 -53.18 10.17 -14.66
N SER A 4 -52.17 9.99 -15.53
CA SER A 4 -50.83 9.48 -15.14
C SER A 4 -50.09 10.60 -14.43
N LEU A 5 -49.77 10.35 -13.15
CA LEU A 5 -48.93 11.21 -12.35
C LEU A 5 -47.47 10.83 -12.63
N LEU A 6 -46.76 11.69 -13.35
CA LEU A 6 -45.33 11.52 -13.63
C LEU A 6 -44.53 11.94 -12.39
N LEU A 7 -44.00 10.96 -11.65
CA LEU A 7 -43.12 11.21 -10.48
C LEU A 7 -41.73 11.56 -10.98
N LEU A 8 -41.40 12.85 -10.96
CA LEU A 8 -40.06 13.35 -11.29
C LEU A 8 -39.14 13.04 -10.09
N MET A 9 -38.38 11.96 -10.19
CA MET A 9 -37.27 11.71 -9.24
C MET A 9 -36.19 12.77 -9.46
N LEU A 10 -36.11 13.74 -8.57
CA LEU A 10 -34.94 14.63 -8.42
C LEU A 10 -33.76 13.76 -7.99
N LEU A 11 -32.87 13.44 -8.93
CA LEU A 11 -31.51 13.00 -8.58
C LEU A 11 -30.79 14.20 -7.93
N CYS A 12 -30.76 14.26 -6.60
CA CYS A 12 -29.78 15.07 -5.89
C CYS A 12 -28.40 14.54 -6.24
N PRO A 13 -27.49 15.35 -6.83
CA PRO A 13 -26.10 14.94 -6.94
C PRO A 13 -25.58 14.79 -5.51
N VAL A 14 -25.19 13.58 -5.14
CA VAL A 14 -24.34 13.36 -3.94
C VAL A 14 -23.03 14.04 -4.27
N ILE A 15 -22.85 15.27 -3.81
CA ILE A 15 -21.57 15.93 -3.82
C ILE A 15 -20.70 15.08 -2.90
N ALA A 16 -19.83 14.26 -3.48
CA ALA A 16 -18.80 13.59 -2.71
C ALA A 16 -18.02 14.69 -1.96
N ALA A 17 -18.18 14.75 -0.65
CA ALA A 17 -17.43 15.70 0.17
C ALA A 17 -15.95 15.45 -0.14
N ALA A 18 -15.22 16.51 -0.50
CA ALA A 18 -13.80 16.43 -0.76
C ALA A 18 -13.13 15.80 0.47
N GLN A 19 -12.37 14.74 0.26
CA GLN A 19 -11.61 14.08 1.33
C GLN A 19 -10.47 15.02 1.73
N ILE A 20 -10.67 15.78 2.81
CA ILE A 20 -9.67 16.73 3.32
C ILE A 20 -9.00 16.05 4.51
N PRO A 21 -7.73 15.63 4.38
CA PRO A 21 -6.97 15.09 5.50
C PRO A 21 -6.84 16.12 6.64
N ASP A 22 -7.01 15.66 7.88
CA ASP A 22 -6.93 16.47 9.10
C ASP A 22 -5.99 15.88 10.15
N ALA A 23 -5.49 14.68 9.92
CA ALA A 23 -4.52 14.00 10.77
C ALA A 23 -3.39 13.35 9.95
N VAL A 24 -2.31 12.97 10.63
CA VAL A 24 -1.16 12.31 10.04
C VAL A 24 -0.71 11.15 10.93
N VAL A 25 -0.30 10.04 10.32
CA VAL A 25 0.16 8.84 11.02
C VAL A 25 1.54 9.07 11.64
N THR A 26 1.71 8.73 12.92
CA THR A 26 2.95 8.97 13.69
C THR A 26 3.84 7.75 13.85
N LEU A 27 3.30 6.54 13.72
CA LEU A 27 4.03 5.29 13.87
C LEU A 27 4.59 4.82 12.52
N SER A 28 5.80 4.25 12.50
CA SER A 28 6.38 3.67 11.28
C SER A 28 5.41 2.67 10.62
N VAL A 29 4.69 1.92 11.46
CA VAL A 29 3.63 1.02 11.02
C VAL A 29 2.46 1.15 12.00
N GLY A 30 1.44 1.92 11.64
CA GLY A 30 0.18 2.03 12.36
C GLY A 30 -0.72 0.83 12.04
N GLN A 31 -1.39 0.28 13.06
CA GLN A 31 -2.32 -0.83 12.90
C GLN A 31 -3.75 -0.31 12.78
N MET A 32 -4.44 -0.67 11.70
CA MET A 32 -5.83 -0.33 11.47
C MET A 32 -6.71 -1.58 11.65
N ARG A 33 -7.75 -1.46 12.47
CA ARG A 33 -8.62 -2.57 12.88
C ARG A 33 -10.04 -2.41 12.35
N ALA A 34 -10.77 -3.52 12.27
CA ALA A 34 -12.16 -3.53 11.81
C ALA A 34 -13.07 -2.72 12.74
N GLU A 35 -12.88 -2.87 14.05
CA GLU A 35 -13.66 -2.20 15.10
C GLU A 35 -12.74 -1.45 16.08
N PRO A 36 -13.25 -0.50 16.88
CA PRO A 36 -12.45 0.28 17.84
C PRO A 36 -12.08 -0.52 19.08
N ASP A 37 -11.36 -1.63 18.88
CA ASP A 37 -10.95 -2.58 19.90
C ASP A 37 -9.63 -3.26 19.53
N TYR A 38 -8.76 -3.53 20.52
CA TYR A 38 -7.52 -4.27 20.33
C TYR A 38 -7.73 -5.75 20.01
N GLU A 39 -8.83 -6.35 20.42
CA GLU A 39 -9.20 -7.73 20.11
C GLU A 39 -9.82 -7.87 18.71
N SER A 40 -10.21 -6.76 18.09
CA SER A 40 -10.75 -6.74 16.74
C SER A 40 -9.68 -7.16 15.71
N PRO A 41 -10.07 -7.83 14.62
CA PRO A 41 -9.14 -8.21 13.55
C PRO A 41 -8.33 -7.03 13.01
N LEU A 42 -7.04 -7.27 12.74
CA LEU A 42 -6.21 -6.36 11.97
C LEU A 42 -6.69 -6.37 10.51
N GLU A 43 -7.13 -5.23 10.00
CA GLU A 43 -7.56 -5.09 8.60
C GLU A 43 -6.40 -4.73 7.70
N THR A 44 -5.58 -3.76 8.14
CA THR A 44 -4.42 -3.30 7.39
C THR A 44 -3.44 -2.57 8.31
N GLN A 45 -2.27 -2.29 7.76
CA GLN A 45 -1.29 -1.37 8.32
C GLN A 45 -1.26 -0.09 7.49
N ILE A 46 -0.84 1.03 8.13
CA ILE A 46 -0.64 2.33 7.50
C ILE A 46 0.74 2.88 7.89
N LEU A 47 1.41 3.54 6.95
CA LEU A 47 2.80 3.98 7.11
C LEU A 47 2.88 5.39 7.70
N MET A 48 3.99 5.69 8.41
CA MET A 48 4.28 7.00 8.99
C MET A 48 4.18 8.11 7.94
N GLY A 49 3.66 9.25 8.37
CA GLY A 49 3.55 10.43 7.53
C GLY A 49 2.43 10.39 6.51
N THR A 50 1.65 9.30 6.44
CA THR A 50 0.45 9.23 5.59
C THR A 50 -0.61 10.18 6.15
N PRO A 51 -1.09 11.17 5.36
CA PRO A 51 -2.24 11.98 5.72
C PRO A 51 -3.51 11.14 5.70
N VAL A 52 -4.41 11.41 6.63
CA VAL A 52 -5.69 10.70 6.77
C VAL A 52 -6.78 11.67 7.18
N GLN A 53 -8.04 11.32 6.89
CA GLN A 53 -9.20 12.06 7.37
C GLN A 53 -9.86 11.30 8.51
N VAL A 54 -10.05 11.93 9.67
CA VAL A 54 -10.82 11.38 10.78
C VAL A 54 -12.30 11.60 10.53
N ILE A 55 -13.09 10.51 10.54
CA ILE A 55 -14.53 10.56 10.27
C ILE A 55 -15.39 10.13 11.45
N ASP A 56 -14.79 9.49 12.46
CA ASP A 56 -15.49 9.04 13.67
C ASP A 56 -14.52 8.87 14.84
N SER A 57 -15.02 8.90 16.06
CA SER A 57 -14.25 8.83 17.30
C SER A 57 -14.97 8.06 18.39
N VAL A 58 -14.33 7.01 18.90
CA VAL A 58 -14.83 6.21 20.02
C VAL A 58 -13.68 6.03 21.01
N SER A 59 -13.77 6.63 22.20
CA SER A 59 -12.73 6.57 23.23
C SER A 59 -11.34 6.91 22.65
N TYR A 60 -10.39 5.98 22.74
CA TYR A 60 -9.02 6.10 22.22
C TYR A 60 -8.90 5.72 20.74
N TRP A 61 -10.00 5.53 20.01
CA TRP A 61 -10.00 5.12 18.61
C TRP A 61 -10.51 6.21 17.70
N ARG A 62 -9.97 6.24 16.51
CA ARG A 62 -10.40 7.11 15.40
C ARG A 62 -10.67 6.26 14.18
N LYS A 63 -11.86 6.43 13.58
CA LYS A 63 -12.12 5.87 12.25
C LYS A 63 -11.55 6.82 11.23
N ILE A 64 -10.66 6.33 10.39
CA ILE A 64 -9.95 7.13 9.41
C ILE A 64 -10.21 6.66 7.99
N ILE A 65 -10.28 7.62 7.07
CA ILE A 65 -10.13 7.39 5.64
C ILE A 65 -8.66 7.59 5.30
N ALA A 66 -8.00 6.54 4.84
CA ALA A 66 -6.66 6.53 4.28
C ALA A 66 -6.73 6.47 2.75
N PRO A 67 -5.62 6.69 2.03
CA PRO A 67 -5.61 6.68 0.55
C PRO A 67 -6.16 5.41 -0.09
N ASP A 68 -6.15 4.29 0.62
CA ASP A 68 -6.46 2.96 0.10
C ASP A 68 -7.44 2.13 0.96
N TYR A 69 -7.75 2.60 2.18
CA TYR A 69 -8.64 1.87 3.10
C TYR A 69 -9.29 2.75 4.16
N THR A 70 -10.41 2.29 4.71
CA THR A 70 -11.11 2.93 5.83
C THR A 70 -11.23 1.94 6.98
N ALA A 71 -10.69 2.29 8.16
CA ALA A 71 -10.74 1.44 9.36
C ALA A 71 -10.42 2.24 10.63
N TRP A 72 -10.38 1.58 11.79
CA TRP A 72 -10.10 2.18 13.08
C TRP A 72 -8.61 2.11 13.43
N ILE A 73 -8.06 3.22 13.92
CA ILE A 73 -6.69 3.31 14.45
C ILE A 73 -6.72 3.90 15.86
N ASN A 74 -5.80 3.46 16.73
CA ASN A 74 -5.64 4.06 18.06
C ASN A 74 -5.10 5.49 17.93
N VAL A 75 -5.62 6.41 18.75
CA VAL A 75 -5.25 7.83 18.73
C VAL A 75 -3.75 8.08 18.94
N LEU A 76 -3.05 7.18 19.63
CA LEU A 76 -1.58 7.27 19.82
C LEU A 76 -0.80 7.10 18.49
N GLY A 77 -1.44 6.55 17.46
CA GLY A 77 -0.87 6.43 16.12
C GLY A 77 -1.13 7.63 15.23
N LEU A 78 -1.74 8.71 15.75
CA LEU A 78 -2.11 9.91 14.99
C LEU A 78 -1.61 11.18 15.67
N ALA A 79 -1.35 12.19 14.85
CA ALA A 79 -1.21 13.58 15.28
C ALA A 79 -2.11 14.47 14.42
N PRO A 80 -2.55 15.64 14.92
CA PRO A 80 -3.20 16.64 14.08
C PRO A 80 -2.30 17.00 12.90
N MET A 81 -2.87 17.10 11.72
CA MET A 81 -2.08 17.45 10.54
C MET A 81 -1.68 18.94 10.61
N PRO A 82 -0.37 19.26 10.55
CA PRO A 82 0.08 20.64 10.53
C PRO A 82 -0.42 21.35 9.27
N GLU A 83 -0.69 22.67 9.39
CA GLU A 83 -1.02 23.49 8.23
C GLU A 83 0.07 23.38 7.15
N GLY A 84 -0.36 23.30 5.89
CA GLY A 84 0.53 23.17 4.73
C GLY A 84 1.28 21.82 4.65
N TYR A 85 0.93 20.81 5.45
CA TYR A 85 1.63 19.52 5.49
C TYR A 85 1.74 18.85 4.12
N ILE A 86 0.64 18.86 3.32
CA ILE A 86 0.62 18.22 1.99
C ILE A 86 1.68 18.83 1.07
N ALA A 87 1.80 20.17 1.05
CA ALA A 87 2.75 20.89 0.21
C ALA A 87 4.18 20.94 0.79
N ALA A 88 4.35 20.67 2.10
CA ALA A 88 5.65 20.77 2.75
C ALA A 88 6.68 19.81 2.15
N PRO A 89 7.96 20.21 2.03
CA PRO A 89 9.04 19.31 1.62
C PRO A 89 9.14 18.10 2.53
N LYS A 90 9.17 16.91 1.93
CA LYS A 90 9.24 15.63 2.63
C LYS A 90 10.27 14.70 2.00
N PHE A 91 10.76 13.77 2.80
CA PHE A 91 11.51 12.61 2.35
C PHE A 91 10.65 11.36 2.46
N ILE A 92 10.81 10.45 1.51
CA ILE A 92 10.32 9.06 1.60
C ILE A 92 11.49 8.15 1.99
N CYS A 93 11.22 7.23 2.92
CA CYS A 93 12.18 6.16 3.22
C CYS A 93 12.19 5.16 2.07
N THR A 94 13.36 4.91 1.48
CA THR A 94 13.56 3.97 0.38
C THR A 94 14.32 2.71 0.80
N ALA A 95 14.85 2.67 2.04
CA ALA A 95 15.40 1.47 2.64
C ALA A 95 14.26 0.56 3.14
N ASP A 96 14.46 -0.75 3.11
CA ASP A 96 13.54 -1.73 3.70
C ASP A 96 13.31 -1.46 5.19
N TYR A 97 14.40 -1.14 5.93
CA TYR A 97 14.36 -0.80 7.35
C TYR A 97 15.45 0.23 7.71
N SER A 98 15.09 1.27 8.46
CA SER A 98 16.00 2.33 8.92
C SER A 98 15.54 2.90 10.28
N HIS A 99 16.10 4.05 10.70
CA HIS A 99 15.80 4.68 11.98
C HIS A 99 15.88 6.21 11.90
N VAL A 100 15.10 6.88 12.77
CA VAL A 100 15.34 8.27 13.17
C VAL A 100 16.11 8.26 14.48
N LEU A 101 17.23 8.99 14.54
CA LEU A 101 18.17 9.04 15.66
C LEU A 101 18.14 10.41 16.35
N ASP A 102 18.54 10.49 17.63
CA ASP A 102 18.56 11.73 18.42
C ASP A 102 19.68 12.71 18.00
N ARG A 103 20.74 12.21 17.34
CA ARG A 103 21.87 13.00 16.81
C ARG A 103 22.41 12.35 15.54
N PRO A 104 23.18 13.12 14.70
CA PRO A 104 23.71 12.62 13.43
C PRO A 104 24.95 11.72 13.64
N SER A 105 24.76 10.55 14.22
CA SER A 105 25.79 9.57 14.51
C SER A 105 25.21 8.15 14.49
N LYS A 106 25.98 7.18 13.99
CA LYS A 106 25.60 5.76 14.01
C LYS A 106 25.46 5.17 15.43
N SER A 107 26.11 5.78 16.43
CA SER A 107 26.02 5.39 17.85
C SER A 107 24.97 6.16 18.64
N ALA A 108 24.09 6.91 17.96
CA ALA A 108 23.04 7.71 18.57
C ALA A 108 21.87 6.86 19.07
N GLY A 109 21.10 7.40 20.01
CA GLY A 109 19.86 6.81 20.49
C GLY A 109 18.78 6.83 19.38
N ARG A 110 17.94 5.79 19.34
CA ARG A 110 16.82 5.70 18.40
C ARG A 110 15.62 6.46 18.96
N LEU A 111 15.03 7.32 18.14
CA LEU A 111 13.77 8.02 18.41
C LEU A 111 12.58 7.29 17.79
N SER A 112 12.76 6.71 16.60
CA SER A 112 11.78 5.91 15.89
C SER A 112 12.48 4.96 14.93
N ASP A 113 11.82 3.86 14.58
CA ASP A 113 12.17 3.09 13.40
C ASP A 113 11.51 3.68 12.15
N LEU A 114 11.99 3.25 10.99
CA LEU A 114 11.46 3.58 9.67
C LEU A 114 11.35 2.31 8.84
N VAL A 115 10.31 2.23 8.04
CA VAL A 115 10.17 1.21 7.01
C VAL A 115 10.04 1.86 5.64
N MET A 116 10.23 1.09 4.58
CA MET A 116 10.06 1.56 3.21
C MET A 116 8.66 2.17 3.01
N GLY A 117 8.62 3.39 2.47
CA GLY A 117 7.38 4.14 2.23
C GLY A 117 7.03 5.16 3.32
N ASP A 118 7.71 5.17 4.48
CA ASP A 118 7.51 6.18 5.52
C ASP A 118 7.88 7.58 5.02
N LEU A 119 7.08 8.59 5.39
CA LEU A 119 7.28 9.98 5.02
C LEU A 119 7.69 10.81 6.23
N LEU A 120 8.72 11.64 6.05
CA LEU A 120 9.26 12.54 7.06
C LEU A 120 9.37 13.95 6.49
N ARG A 121 9.02 14.99 7.25
CA ARG A 121 9.22 16.38 6.81
C ARG A 121 10.71 16.73 6.85
N ASP A 122 11.15 17.54 5.88
CA ASP A 122 12.50 18.09 5.87
C ASP A 122 12.64 19.17 6.96
N ALA A 123 13.65 19.07 7.82
CA ALA A 123 14.03 20.06 8.81
C ALA A 123 15.24 20.91 8.36
N GLY A 124 15.62 20.86 7.09
CA GLY A 124 16.54 21.78 6.42
C GLY A 124 18.04 21.60 6.73
N GLN A 125 18.44 20.64 7.57
CA GLN A 125 19.85 20.47 8.00
C GLN A 125 20.43 19.14 7.58
N ARG A 126 21.73 19.16 7.25
CA ARG A 126 22.52 17.98 6.89
C ARG A 126 23.81 17.95 7.70
N LYS A 127 24.17 16.80 8.26
CA LYS A 127 25.42 16.64 9.00
C LYS A 127 25.88 15.18 8.97
N SER A 128 27.15 14.94 8.69
CA SER A 128 27.82 13.63 8.82
C SER A 128 27.11 12.48 8.10
N GLY A 129 26.51 12.73 6.92
CA GLY A 129 25.75 11.72 6.15
C GLY A 129 24.30 11.51 6.61
N PHE A 130 23.82 12.33 7.53
CA PHE A 130 22.43 12.34 8.01
C PHE A 130 21.68 13.58 7.54
N GLN A 131 20.37 13.41 7.38
CA GLN A 131 19.39 14.47 7.13
C GLN A 131 18.61 14.70 8.42
N LYS A 132 18.48 15.96 8.83
CA LYS A 132 17.57 16.33 9.92
C LYS A 132 16.14 16.29 9.42
N VAL A 133 15.27 15.63 10.17
CA VAL A 133 13.88 15.38 9.81
C VAL A 133 12.96 15.73 10.97
N LEU A 134 11.72 16.05 10.64
CA LEU A 134 10.64 16.30 11.59
C LEU A 134 9.64 15.14 11.49
N LEU A 135 9.48 14.42 12.58
CA LEU A 135 8.47 13.38 12.74
C LEU A 135 7.06 13.99 12.76
N PRO A 136 6.01 13.23 12.39
CA PRO A 136 4.64 13.76 12.40
C PRO A 136 4.14 14.23 13.78
N ASP A 137 4.70 13.68 14.87
CA ASP A 137 4.40 14.09 16.27
C ASP A 137 5.16 15.32 16.75
N GLY A 138 5.93 15.98 15.87
CA GLY A 138 6.67 17.19 16.15
C GLY A 138 8.09 17.00 16.68
N ARG A 139 8.52 15.75 16.99
CA ARG A 139 9.90 15.48 17.38
C ARG A 139 10.86 15.66 16.21
N GLU A 140 12.00 16.24 16.47
CA GLU A 140 13.09 16.35 15.51
C GLU A 140 14.10 15.21 15.71
N GLY A 141 14.69 14.74 14.61
CA GLY A 141 15.71 13.71 14.64
C GLY A 141 16.53 13.68 13.36
N TRP A 142 17.34 12.65 13.22
CA TRP A 142 18.29 12.47 12.13
C TRP A 142 18.14 11.09 11.50
N ALA A 143 17.85 11.04 10.21
CA ALA A 143 17.81 9.81 9.44
C ALA A 143 18.99 9.72 8.48
N ALA A 144 19.49 8.52 8.21
CA ALA A 144 20.59 8.34 7.28
C ALA A 144 20.17 8.78 5.87
N ARG A 145 20.92 9.71 5.27
CA ARG A 145 20.57 10.31 3.98
C ARG A 145 20.48 9.28 2.85
N LYS A 146 21.28 8.24 2.89
CA LYS A 146 21.27 7.15 1.90
C LYS A 146 19.96 6.37 1.87
N ASP A 147 19.20 6.40 2.96
CA ASP A 147 17.93 5.68 3.14
C ASP A 147 16.70 6.55 2.74
N LEU A 148 16.96 7.80 2.35
CA LEU A 148 15.93 8.81 2.07
C LEU A 148 16.04 9.32 0.63
N MET A 149 14.89 9.61 0.02
CA MET A 149 14.77 10.35 -1.22
C MET A 149 13.77 11.50 -1.06
N ASP A 150 14.00 12.65 -1.70
CA ASP A 150 13.00 13.71 -1.77
C ASP A 150 11.70 13.14 -2.34
N PHE A 151 10.59 13.35 -1.63
CA PHE A 151 9.32 12.72 -1.97
C PHE A 151 8.74 13.22 -3.28
N SER A 152 8.85 14.52 -3.56
CA SER A 152 8.34 15.10 -4.82
C SER A 152 9.16 14.63 -6.02
N ILE A 153 10.49 14.56 -5.87
CA ILE A 153 11.37 14.03 -6.93
C ILE A 153 11.10 12.54 -7.12
N TRP A 154 11.00 11.78 -6.02
CA TRP A 154 10.70 10.35 -6.07
C TRP A 154 9.38 10.12 -6.80
N ALA A 155 8.27 10.76 -6.42
CA ALA A 155 6.96 10.55 -7.02
C ALA A 155 6.96 10.84 -8.54
N LYS A 156 7.56 11.97 -8.96
CA LYS A 156 7.63 12.40 -10.37
C LYS A 156 8.55 11.54 -11.23
N THR A 157 9.50 10.83 -10.62
CA THR A 157 10.50 10.03 -11.35
C THR A 157 10.19 8.53 -11.35
N ARG A 158 9.15 8.10 -10.68
CA ARG A 158 8.77 6.67 -10.67
C ARG A 158 8.28 6.22 -12.04
N LYS A 159 8.66 5.00 -12.37
CA LYS A 159 8.25 4.32 -13.60
C LYS A 159 7.64 2.98 -13.19
N PRO A 160 6.30 2.85 -13.25
CA PRO A 160 5.62 1.61 -12.89
C PRO A 160 5.77 0.57 -14.01
N THR A 161 6.98 0.06 -14.18
CA THR A 161 7.26 -1.06 -15.08
C THR A 161 7.16 -2.37 -14.32
N ALA A 162 6.88 -3.46 -15.02
CA ALA A 162 6.87 -4.81 -14.43
C ALA A 162 8.19 -5.13 -13.73
N GLU A 163 9.32 -4.83 -14.38
CA GLU A 163 10.66 -5.03 -13.84
C GLU A 163 10.85 -4.32 -12.50
N ASN A 164 10.48 -3.05 -12.40
CA ASN A 164 10.65 -2.25 -11.18
C ASN A 164 9.76 -2.77 -10.05
N ILE A 165 8.50 -3.13 -10.35
CA ILE A 165 7.55 -3.66 -9.36
C ILE A 165 8.02 -5.02 -8.84
N ILE A 166 8.43 -5.91 -9.73
CA ILE A 166 8.96 -7.23 -9.38
C ILE A 166 10.25 -7.09 -8.56
N SER A 167 11.15 -6.19 -8.96
CA SER A 167 12.39 -5.93 -8.22
C SER A 167 12.11 -5.43 -6.81
N THR A 168 11.15 -4.51 -6.66
CA THR A 168 10.72 -4.01 -5.35
C THR A 168 10.14 -5.16 -4.49
N ALA A 169 9.25 -5.97 -5.02
CA ALA A 169 8.64 -7.08 -4.29
C ALA A 169 9.68 -8.14 -3.87
N LYS A 170 10.69 -8.41 -4.71
CA LYS A 170 11.79 -9.35 -4.43
C LYS A 170 12.67 -8.94 -3.24
N LEU A 171 12.77 -7.65 -2.90
CA LEU A 171 13.52 -7.17 -1.72
C LEU A 171 12.99 -7.81 -0.43
N PHE A 172 11.73 -8.20 -0.40
CA PHE A 172 11.08 -8.74 0.78
C PHE A 172 11.03 -10.27 0.82
N THR A 173 11.73 -10.96 -0.09
CA THR A 173 11.80 -12.43 -0.07
C THR A 173 12.27 -12.93 1.30
N GLY A 174 11.51 -13.88 1.89
CA GLY A 174 11.77 -14.43 3.22
C GLY A 174 11.06 -13.70 4.36
N VAL A 175 10.47 -12.53 4.15
CA VAL A 175 9.67 -11.84 5.18
C VAL A 175 8.44 -12.69 5.53
N PRO A 176 8.15 -12.93 6.83
CA PRO A 176 7.01 -13.72 7.26
C PRO A 176 5.67 -13.14 6.82
N TYR A 177 4.70 -14.04 6.63
CA TYR A 177 3.30 -13.66 6.43
C TYR A 177 2.71 -13.07 7.71
N LEU A 178 2.05 -11.92 7.55
CA LEU A 178 1.24 -11.29 8.60
C LEU A 178 -0.09 -10.85 7.98
N TRP A 179 -1.21 -11.37 8.47
CA TRP A 179 -2.53 -10.89 8.06
C TRP A 179 -2.64 -9.38 8.28
N GLY A 180 -3.10 -8.64 7.28
CA GLY A 180 -3.17 -7.17 7.34
C GLY A 180 -1.83 -6.45 7.12
N GLY A 181 -0.70 -7.17 7.05
CA GLY A 181 0.64 -6.60 6.93
C GLY A 181 0.94 -6.01 5.55
N ASN A 182 1.68 -4.89 5.53
CA ASN A 182 2.13 -4.23 4.29
C ASN A 182 3.51 -3.57 4.43
N SER A 183 4.37 -4.12 5.26
CA SER A 183 5.73 -3.61 5.50
C SER A 183 6.73 -4.75 5.71
N VAL A 184 8.02 -4.44 5.78
CA VAL A 184 9.08 -5.41 6.10
C VAL A 184 8.85 -6.15 7.44
N LYS A 185 7.97 -5.66 8.31
CA LYS A 185 7.59 -6.31 9.57
C LYS A 185 6.61 -7.48 9.38
N GLY A 186 6.13 -7.69 8.19
CA GLY A 186 5.23 -8.76 7.76
C GLY A 186 4.34 -8.30 6.63
N PHE A 187 4.06 -9.19 5.69
CA PHE A 187 3.17 -8.95 4.56
C PHE A 187 2.05 -9.97 4.50
N ASP A 188 0.85 -9.52 4.14
CA ASP A 188 -0.08 -10.43 3.47
C ASP A 188 0.07 -10.32 1.94
N CYS A 189 -0.69 -11.14 1.22
CA CYS A 189 -0.56 -11.24 -0.24
C CYS A 189 -0.80 -9.93 -0.97
N SER A 190 -1.87 -9.21 -0.63
CA SER A 190 -2.22 -7.92 -1.25
C SER A 190 -1.38 -6.77 -0.72
N GLY A 191 -0.91 -6.83 0.54
CA GLY A 191 0.00 -5.85 1.11
C GLY A 191 1.37 -5.82 0.43
N LEU A 192 1.91 -6.99 0.07
CA LEU A 192 3.14 -7.08 -0.73
C LEU A 192 2.96 -6.42 -2.10
N VAL A 193 1.90 -6.79 -2.82
CA VAL A 193 1.59 -6.21 -4.13
C VAL A 193 1.38 -4.70 -4.02
N LYS A 194 0.57 -4.25 -3.06
CA LYS A 194 0.31 -2.83 -2.81
C LYS A 194 1.59 -2.03 -2.57
N LEU A 195 2.48 -2.49 -1.66
CA LEU A 195 3.72 -1.78 -1.39
C LEU A 195 4.64 -1.76 -2.62
N ALA A 196 4.72 -2.86 -3.37
CA ALA A 196 5.52 -2.90 -4.59
C ALA A 196 5.04 -1.89 -5.64
N TYR A 197 3.73 -1.76 -5.82
CA TYR A 197 3.15 -0.75 -6.71
C TYR A 197 3.34 0.66 -6.17
N PHE A 198 3.08 0.88 -4.87
CA PHE A 198 3.26 2.18 -4.21
C PHE A 198 4.68 2.71 -4.38
N MET A 199 5.69 1.89 -4.14
CA MET A 199 7.10 2.27 -4.30
C MET A 199 7.50 2.56 -5.75
N ASN A 200 6.63 2.23 -6.68
CA ASN A 200 6.77 2.57 -8.11
C ASN A 200 5.76 3.64 -8.57
N GLY A 201 5.14 4.36 -7.60
CA GLY A 201 4.33 5.54 -7.86
C GLY A 201 2.86 5.25 -8.18
N VAL A 202 2.35 4.05 -7.90
CA VAL A 202 0.96 3.66 -8.18
C VAL A 202 0.24 3.29 -6.88
N ILE A 203 -0.95 3.84 -6.66
CA ILE A 203 -1.82 3.48 -5.53
C ILE A 203 -2.78 2.38 -5.98
N LEU A 204 -2.78 1.25 -5.28
CA LEU A 204 -3.76 0.19 -5.43
C LEU A 204 -4.67 0.13 -4.19
N PRO A 205 -5.92 -0.32 -4.33
CA PRO A 205 -6.77 -0.62 -3.19
C PRO A 205 -6.16 -1.74 -2.34
N ARG A 206 -6.51 -1.77 -1.05
CA ARG A 206 -5.86 -2.63 -0.07
C ARG A 206 -6.06 -4.13 -0.29
N ASN A 207 -7.26 -4.53 -0.67
CA ASN A 207 -7.63 -5.94 -0.64
C ASN A 207 -7.61 -6.60 -2.03
N SER A 208 -7.23 -7.88 -2.09
CA SER A 208 -7.22 -8.65 -3.32
C SER A 208 -8.58 -8.70 -4.02
N TYR A 209 -9.70 -8.74 -3.26
CA TYR A 209 -11.06 -8.72 -3.85
C TYR A 209 -11.45 -7.37 -4.47
N GLN A 210 -10.73 -6.29 -4.13
CA GLN A 210 -10.84 -5.00 -4.79
C GLN A 210 -9.92 -4.93 -6.01
N MET A 211 -8.66 -5.40 -5.87
CA MET A 211 -7.66 -5.41 -6.96
C MET A 211 -8.13 -6.22 -8.17
N VAL A 212 -8.87 -7.33 -7.96
CA VAL A 212 -9.37 -8.17 -9.05
C VAL A 212 -10.36 -7.47 -9.99
N ARG A 213 -10.89 -6.32 -9.57
CA ARG A 213 -11.83 -5.52 -10.37
C ARG A 213 -11.14 -4.49 -11.28
N LEU A 214 -9.81 -4.38 -11.16
CA LEU A 214 -9.01 -3.38 -11.87
C LEU A 214 -8.38 -3.97 -13.14
N GLY A 215 -8.09 -3.09 -14.08
CA GLY A 215 -7.31 -3.40 -15.26
C GLY A 215 -8.02 -4.26 -16.29
N ILE A 216 -7.23 -4.89 -17.15
CA ILE A 216 -7.70 -5.74 -18.25
C ILE A 216 -7.82 -7.18 -17.73
N ASP A 217 -8.94 -7.82 -18.06
CA ASP A 217 -9.16 -9.25 -17.81
C ASP A 217 -8.27 -10.11 -18.71
N LEU A 218 -7.65 -11.13 -18.13
CA LEU A 218 -6.76 -12.04 -18.84
C LEU A 218 -7.36 -13.44 -18.85
N ASP A 219 -7.32 -14.11 -19.97
CA ASP A 219 -7.66 -15.53 -20.03
C ASP A 219 -6.61 -16.36 -19.28
N VAL A 220 -7.03 -17.05 -18.25
CA VAL A 220 -6.19 -17.92 -17.41
C VAL A 220 -6.58 -19.39 -17.52
N SER A 221 -7.46 -19.75 -18.46
CA SER A 221 -8.04 -21.10 -18.58
C SER A 221 -6.97 -22.19 -18.79
N HIS A 222 -5.90 -21.90 -19.53
CA HIS A 222 -4.83 -22.84 -19.87
C HIS A 222 -3.54 -22.64 -19.07
N VAL A 223 -3.50 -21.68 -18.13
CA VAL A 223 -2.30 -21.37 -17.34
C VAL A 223 -1.81 -22.59 -16.56
N LEU A 224 -2.71 -23.37 -15.98
CA LEU A 224 -2.34 -24.57 -15.21
C LEU A 224 -1.97 -25.78 -16.10
N GLU A 225 -2.21 -25.70 -17.40
CA GLU A 225 -1.76 -26.66 -18.41
C GLU A 225 -0.36 -26.30 -18.94
N GLY A 226 0.19 -25.14 -18.53
CA GLY A 226 1.52 -24.67 -18.92
C GLY A 226 1.52 -23.66 -20.07
N ASP A 227 0.36 -23.18 -20.52
CA ASP A 227 0.27 -22.10 -21.49
C ASP A 227 0.22 -20.73 -20.76
N PHE A 228 1.31 -20.02 -20.83
CA PHE A 228 1.46 -18.68 -20.23
C PHE A 228 1.41 -17.56 -21.27
N SER A 229 0.99 -17.83 -22.52
CA SER A 229 1.03 -16.89 -23.65
C SER A 229 0.20 -15.60 -23.44
N THR A 230 -0.87 -15.67 -22.64
CA THR A 230 -1.72 -14.54 -22.27
C THR A 230 -1.11 -13.65 -21.18
N LEU A 231 -0.14 -14.17 -20.41
CA LEU A 231 0.46 -13.51 -19.27
C LEU A 231 1.71 -12.73 -19.64
N ARG A 232 1.92 -11.62 -18.93
CA ARG A 232 3.15 -10.83 -18.97
C ARG A 232 3.65 -10.59 -17.56
N GLU A 233 4.95 -10.43 -17.39
CA GLU A 233 5.52 -10.00 -16.12
C GLU A 233 4.80 -8.75 -15.59
N GLY A 234 4.50 -8.74 -14.29
CA GLY A 234 3.73 -7.67 -13.67
C GLY A 234 2.22 -7.90 -13.63
N ASP A 235 1.68 -8.90 -14.33
CA ASP A 235 0.26 -9.25 -14.21
C ASP A 235 -0.05 -9.80 -12.81
N LEU A 236 -1.26 -9.60 -12.35
CA LEU A 236 -1.74 -10.12 -11.06
C LEU A 236 -2.61 -11.34 -11.29
N LEU A 237 -2.30 -12.42 -10.57
CA LEU A 237 -3.07 -13.66 -10.57
C LEU A 237 -3.83 -13.79 -9.25
N PHE A 238 -5.11 -14.13 -9.33
CA PHE A 238 -6.02 -14.18 -8.19
C PHE A 238 -6.52 -15.60 -7.96
N PHE A 239 -6.44 -16.04 -6.72
CA PHE A 239 -6.82 -17.38 -6.30
C PHE A 239 -7.94 -17.31 -5.26
N GLY A 240 -8.78 -18.34 -5.23
CA GLY A 240 -9.91 -18.33 -4.33
C GLY A 240 -10.75 -19.61 -4.36
N ASN A 241 -12.03 -19.46 -4.07
CA ASN A 241 -13.00 -20.55 -4.12
C ASN A 241 -13.62 -20.62 -5.53
N LYS A 242 -13.44 -21.72 -6.23
CA LYS A 242 -13.93 -21.93 -7.61
C LYS A 242 -15.45 -21.99 -7.72
N GLU A 243 -16.14 -22.44 -6.68
CA GLU A 243 -17.61 -22.57 -6.69
C GLU A 243 -18.29 -21.19 -6.55
N THR A 244 -17.72 -20.33 -5.70
CA THR A 244 -18.31 -19.02 -5.41
C THR A 244 -17.66 -17.86 -6.18
N GLY A 245 -16.52 -18.09 -6.84
CA GLY A 245 -15.70 -17.03 -7.44
C GLY A 245 -15.05 -16.08 -6.44
N ARG A 246 -15.14 -16.35 -5.11
CA ARG A 246 -14.60 -15.47 -4.07
C ARG A 246 -13.08 -15.51 -4.06
N VAL A 247 -12.46 -14.36 -4.34
CA VAL A 247 -11.00 -14.16 -4.24
C VAL A 247 -10.57 -14.09 -2.78
N SER A 248 -9.48 -14.79 -2.46
CA SER A 248 -8.85 -14.79 -1.12
C SER A 248 -7.34 -14.63 -1.15
N HIS A 249 -6.72 -14.63 -2.34
CA HIS A 249 -5.28 -14.50 -2.49
C HIS A 249 -4.92 -13.82 -3.81
N VAL A 250 -3.78 -13.12 -3.83
CA VAL A 250 -3.20 -12.49 -5.03
C VAL A 250 -1.70 -12.77 -5.08
N ALA A 251 -1.19 -12.95 -6.30
CA ALA A 251 0.23 -13.11 -6.58
C ALA A 251 0.64 -12.26 -7.78
N LEU A 252 1.89 -11.82 -7.79
CA LEU A 252 2.51 -11.11 -8.90
C LEU A 252 3.14 -12.14 -9.85
N TYR A 253 2.73 -12.15 -11.11
CA TYR A 253 3.37 -13.00 -12.13
C TYR A 253 4.73 -12.42 -12.51
N ILE A 254 5.78 -13.26 -12.44
CA ILE A 254 7.17 -12.85 -12.64
C ILE A 254 7.84 -13.49 -13.85
N GLY A 255 7.02 -14.01 -14.79
CA GLY A 255 7.49 -14.70 -15.99
C GLY A 255 7.77 -16.19 -15.79
N GLY A 256 7.90 -16.93 -16.89
CA GLY A 256 8.31 -18.33 -16.91
C GLY A 256 7.41 -19.28 -16.08
N GLY A 257 6.11 -18.99 -15.98
CA GLY A 257 5.17 -19.78 -15.18
C GLY A 257 5.37 -19.64 -13.67
N ARG A 258 5.96 -18.55 -13.21
CA ARG A 258 6.27 -18.32 -11.79
C ARG A 258 5.54 -17.11 -11.23
N ILE A 259 5.26 -17.18 -9.93
CA ILE A 259 4.63 -16.12 -9.15
C ILE A 259 5.50 -15.74 -7.96
N LEU A 260 5.42 -14.46 -7.55
CA LEU A 260 5.94 -13.93 -6.30
C LEU A 260 4.77 -13.51 -5.43
N HIS A 261 4.69 -14.01 -4.22
CA HIS A 261 3.58 -13.74 -3.30
C HIS A 261 3.98 -13.90 -1.83
N ALA A 262 3.15 -13.40 -0.92
CA ALA A 262 3.24 -13.69 0.50
C ALA A 262 2.28 -14.83 0.85
N SER A 263 2.84 -16.00 1.16
CA SER A 263 2.14 -17.19 1.61
C SER A 263 3.05 -17.95 2.57
N GLN A 264 2.76 -17.91 3.88
CA GLN A 264 3.66 -18.23 5.00
C GLN A 264 4.87 -17.29 5.09
N VAL A 265 5.58 -17.10 4.00
CA VAL A 265 6.66 -16.12 3.79
C VAL A 265 6.48 -15.49 2.40
N VAL A 266 7.17 -14.37 2.15
CA VAL A 266 7.32 -13.85 0.78
C VAL A 266 8.25 -14.79 0.02
N ARG A 267 7.75 -15.40 -1.06
CA ARG A 267 8.47 -16.42 -1.83
C ARG A 267 8.04 -16.50 -3.29
N ASN A 268 8.87 -17.15 -4.10
CA ASN A 268 8.55 -17.51 -5.47
C ASN A 268 8.04 -18.95 -5.50
N ASN A 269 7.00 -19.19 -6.30
CA ASN A 269 6.52 -20.54 -6.58
C ASN A 269 6.26 -20.72 -8.08
N ALA A 270 6.35 -21.97 -8.56
CA ALA A 270 5.92 -22.36 -9.88
C ALA A 270 4.40 -22.60 -9.88
N LEU A 271 3.73 -22.20 -10.96
CA LEU A 271 2.28 -22.41 -11.15
C LEU A 271 1.95 -23.85 -11.56
N THR A 272 2.91 -24.53 -12.18
CA THR A 272 2.76 -25.90 -12.70
C THR A 272 3.90 -26.80 -12.21
N GLY A 273 3.72 -28.11 -12.34
CA GLY A 273 4.68 -29.12 -11.89
C GLY A 273 4.46 -29.57 -10.44
N ASN A 274 5.25 -30.57 -10.02
CA ASN A 274 5.15 -31.23 -8.71
C ASN A 274 6.46 -31.11 -7.90
N GLY A 275 7.31 -30.12 -8.28
CA GLY A 275 8.57 -29.86 -7.58
C GLY A 275 8.36 -29.22 -6.21
N PRO A 276 9.40 -29.13 -5.38
CA PRO A 276 9.33 -28.58 -4.03
C PRO A 276 8.96 -27.09 -4.00
N ASP A 277 9.07 -26.41 -5.13
CA ASP A 277 8.72 -24.98 -5.31
C ASP A 277 7.37 -24.79 -6.02
N ALA A 278 6.61 -25.86 -6.30
CA ALA A 278 5.27 -25.75 -6.86
C ALA A 278 4.32 -25.09 -5.86
N TYR A 279 3.44 -24.23 -6.36
CA TYR A 279 2.40 -23.61 -5.53
C TYR A 279 1.27 -24.63 -5.29
N GLU A 280 1.19 -25.18 -4.10
CA GLU A 280 0.22 -26.20 -3.71
C GLU A 280 -1.25 -25.81 -3.94
N ASN A 281 -1.54 -24.49 -3.92
CA ASN A 281 -2.87 -23.93 -4.15
C ASN A 281 -3.06 -23.35 -5.57
N ALA A 282 -2.19 -23.66 -6.53
CA ALA A 282 -2.30 -23.16 -7.91
C ALA A 282 -3.64 -23.54 -8.55
N TRP A 283 -4.18 -24.74 -8.24
CA TRP A 283 -5.49 -25.21 -8.70
C TRP A 283 -6.65 -24.26 -8.36
N ARG A 284 -6.48 -23.33 -7.41
CA ARG A 284 -7.46 -22.32 -7.01
C ARG A 284 -7.41 -21.06 -7.86
N LEU A 285 -6.62 -21.02 -8.94
CA LEU A 285 -6.57 -19.87 -9.87
C LEU A 285 -7.95 -19.57 -10.43
N LEU A 286 -8.37 -18.29 -10.32
CA LEU A 286 -9.68 -17.80 -10.76
C LEU A 286 -9.55 -16.75 -11.87
N TYR A 287 -8.69 -15.75 -11.67
CA TYR A 287 -8.62 -14.57 -12.53
C TYR A 287 -7.19 -14.13 -12.74
N GLY A 288 -6.94 -13.49 -13.89
CA GLY A 288 -5.74 -12.71 -14.17
C GLY A 288 -6.11 -11.26 -14.49
N ARG A 289 -5.30 -10.31 -14.04
CA ARG A 289 -5.49 -8.89 -14.32
C ARG A 289 -4.20 -8.22 -14.72
N ARG A 290 -4.26 -7.41 -15.78
CA ARG A 290 -3.18 -6.50 -16.15
C ARG A 290 -3.57 -5.09 -15.78
N ILE A 291 -2.90 -4.53 -14.76
CA ILE A 291 -3.15 -3.19 -14.25
C ILE A 291 -2.20 -2.19 -14.90
N LEU A 292 -0.96 -2.58 -15.13
CA LEU A 292 0.06 -1.72 -15.73
C LEU A 292 -0.35 -1.26 -17.14
N GLY A 293 -0.24 0.04 -17.39
CA GLY A 293 -0.63 0.65 -18.66
C GLY A 293 -2.14 0.87 -18.83
N THR A 294 -2.93 0.73 -17.78
CA THR A 294 -4.35 1.05 -17.78
C THR A 294 -4.66 2.27 -16.89
N PRO A 295 -5.82 2.92 -17.03
CA PRO A 295 -6.23 4.02 -16.16
C PRO A 295 -6.35 3.64 -14.67
N ASP A 296 -6.49 2.34 -14.37
CA ASP A 296 -6.57 1.85 -12.99
C ASP A 296 -5.20 1.82 -12.26
N ALA A 297 -4.10 2.03 -13.00
CA ALA A 297 -2.78 2.29 -12.41
C ALA A 297 -2.68 3.76 -11.97
N VAL A 298 -3.45 4.15 -10.95
CA VAL A 298 -3.59 5.54 -10.49
C VAL A 298 -2.26 6.06 -9.95
N PRO A 299 -1.69 7.14 -10.55
CA PRO A 299 -0.44 7.73 -10.06
C PRO A 299 -0.59 8.31 -8.65
N ILE A 300 0.45 8.18 -7.82
CA ILE A 300 0.45 8.77 -6.47
C ILE A 300 0.32 10.30 -6.51
N THR A 301 0.78 10.94 -7.60
CA THR A 301 0.66 12.38 -7.83
C THR A 301 -0.78 12.86 -7.96
N ASP A 302 -1.70 11.97 -8.32
CA ASP A 302 -3.12 12.27 -8.51
C ASP A 302 -3.92 12.10 -7.20
N SER A 303 -3.25 11.71 -6.12
CA SER A 303 -3.89 11.52 -4.82
C SER A 303 -3.90 12.80 -3.99
N PRO A 304 -5.08 13.31 -3.57
CA PRO A 304 -5.18 14.49 -2.72
C PRO A 304 -4.61 14.30 -1.31
N PHE A 305 -4.35 13.06 -0.91
CA PHE A 305 -3.68 12.75 0.34
C PHE A 305 -2.18 13.08 0.30
N TYR A 306 -1.56 13.02 -0.87
CA TYR A 306 -0.10 13.18 -1.00
C TYR A 306 0.30 14.46 -1.73
N PHE A 307 -0.55 14.98 -2.60
CA PHE A 307 -0.27 16.17 -3.41
C PHE A 307 -1.46 17.11 -3.43
N VAL A 308 -1.17 18.42 -3.46
CA VAL A 308 -2.19 19.45 -3.72
C VAL A 308 -2.65 19.25 -5.16
N GLN A 309 -3.96 19.13 -5.34
CA GLN A 309 -4.56 19.07 -6.67
C GLN A 309 -4.77 20.50 -7.20
N GLU A 310 -4.47 20.73 -8.47
CA GLU A 310 -4.67 22.01 -9.17
C GLU A 310 -6.14 22.23 -9.53
#